data_ace89fe34e9ce5ef13e5260bc0d9a9d1
#
_entry.id   ace89fe34e9ce5ef13e5260bc0d9a9d1
#
_cell.length_a   1.000
_cell.length_b   1.000
_cell.length_c   1.000
_cell.angle_alpha   90.00
_cell.angle_beta   90.00
_cell.angle_gamma   90.00
#
_symmetry.space_group_name_H-M   'P 1'
#
loop_
_entity.id
_entity.type
_entity.pdbx_description
1 polymer ?
#
loop_
_entity_poly.entity_id
_entity_poly.type
_entity_poly.pdbx_seq_one_letter_code
_entity_poly.pdbx_strand_id
1 'polypeptide(L)'
;MKLYLAPGLTFDLDSSEVRASGLRAYVLGESGSGKSAACASIAGQLLEGGHQVYFLDMHGENAGLWGLAPAKVTRFGYGESLPLIEPEDPDSVSAAIAPMLAAVRAGQSVLVNLREWAVLEPAKLDAWALAFIRALYAFKVTKPGFSLLVVEECHQLAPQAQSKGQSDNVKVLTNITTDGRKYGLHCLYATQRQSLVDVSVLACCNVRVFLRLTDLRDWKKIRDAIPDGLGMTFERISHFANGEAVVTCPWKKAARVKLFLPEAIPRV
;
A
#
# COMPACT_ATOMS: atom_id res chain seq x y z
N MET A 1 -12.10 -15.79 1.65
CA MET A 1 -10.88 -15.84 0.78
C MET A 1 -9.65 -15.95 1.67
N LYS A 2 -8.68 -16.77 1.27
CA LYS A 2 -7.40 -16.91 1.98
C LYS A 2 -6.31 -16.10 1.26
N LEU A 3 -5.57 -15.29 2.02
CA LEU A 3 -4.40 -14.55 1.56
C LEU A 3 -3.14 -15.25 2.08
N TYR A 4 -2.32 -15.72 1.16
CA TYR A 4 -1.09 -16.48 1.47
C TYR A 4 0.10 -15.53 1.44
N LEU A 5 0.77 -15.34 2.58
CA LEU A 5 1.95 -14.48 2.68
C LEU A 5 3.25 -15.29 2.62
N ALA A 6 3.28 -16.44 3.28
CA ALA A 6 4.44 -17.31 3.37
C ALA A 6 4.01 -18.74 3.72
N PRO A 7 4.88 -19.75 3.60
CA PRO A 7 4.61 -21.09 4.11
C PRO A 7 4.19 -21.04 5.59
N GLY A 8 3.00 -21.57 5.89
CA GLY A 8 2.41 -21.54 7.23
C GLY A 8 1.81 -20.20 7.68
N LEU A 9 1.92 -19.15 6.89
CA LEU A 9 1.35 -17.83 7.20
C LEU A 9 0.26 -17.43 6.18
N THR A 10 -0.97 -17.74 6.55
CA THR A 10 -2.16 -17.46 5.73
C THR A 10 -3.18 -16.70 6.57
N PHE A 11 -3.79 -15.68 5.99
CA PHE A 11 -4.90 -14.93 6.58
C PHE A 11 -6.21 -15.33 5.92
N ASP A 12 -7.19 -15.69 6.71
CA ASP A 12 -8.56 -15.87 6.20
C ASP A 12 -9.29 -14.53 6.30
N LEU A 13 -9.46 -13.87 5.16
CA LEU A 13 -10.10 -12.55 5.09
C LEU A 13 -11.59 -12.59 5.46
N ASP A 14 -12.20 -13.79 5.44
CA ASP A 14 -13.60 -13.99 5.81
C ASP A 14 -13.78 -14.32 7.31
N SER A 15 -12.69 -14.55 8.04
CA SER A 15 -12.77 -14.79 9.48
C SER A 15 -13.36 -13.60 10.24
N SER A 16 -14.04 -13.87 11.33
CA SER A 16 -14.61 -12.82 12.21
C SER A 16 -13.54 -11.85 12.73
N GLU A 17 -12.35 -12.35 13.01
CA GLU A 17 -11.23 -11.57 13.53
C GLU A 17 -10.71 -10.56 12.49
N VAL A 18 -10.51 -11.01 11.23
CA VAL A 18 -10.06 -10.13 10.16
C VAL A 18 -11.17 -9.14 9.75
N ARG A 19 -12.41 -9.57 9.68
CA ARG A 19 -13.54 -8.67 9.40
C ARG A 19 -13.69 -7.59 10.48
N ALA A 20 -13.53 -7.96 11.75
CA ALA A 20 -13.65 -7.01 12.86
C ALA A 20 -12.53 -5.97 12.87
N SER A 21 -11.30 -6.36 12.58
CA SER A 21 -10.12 -5.48 12.65
C SER A 21 -9.76 -4.82 11.31
N GLY A 22 -10.16 -5.42 10.18
CA GLY A 22 -9.77 -5.03 8.83
C GLY A 22 -8.31 -5.37 8.49
N LEU A 23 -7.99 -5.46 7.21
CA LEU A 23 -6.62 -5.59 6.72
C LEU A 23 -6.01 -4.18 6.60
N ARG A 24 -5.13 -3.81 7.53
CA ARG A 24 -4.42 -2.54 7.56
C ARG A 24 -2.94 -2.86 7.66
N ALA A 25 -2.30 -2.92 6.51
CA ALA A 25 -0.95 -3.44 6.42
C ALA A 25 0.07 -2.36 6.06
N TYR A 26 1.30 -2.53 6.52
CA TYR A 26 2.42 -1.84 5.90
C TYR A 26 3.63 -2.75 5.73
N VAL A 27 4.40 -2.47 4.69
CA VAL A 27 5.63 -3.16 4.30
C VAL A 27 6.79 -2.17 4.39
N LEU A 28 7.75 -2.48 5.23
CA LEU A 28 8.97 -1.70 5.40
C LEU A 28 10.18 -2.51 4.96
N GLY A 29 11.06 -1.91 4.19
CA GLY A 29 12.32 -2.52 3.79
C GLY A 29 13.10 -1.63 2.82
N GLU A 30 14.40 -1.79 2.75
CA GLU A 30 15.24 -1.04 1.82
C GLU A 30 14.96 -1.40 0.35
N SER A 31 15.56 -0.64 -0.58
CA SER A 31 15.50 -0.96 -2.01
C SER A 31 16.06 -2.37 -2.26
N GLY A 32 15.41 -3.13 -3.15
CA GLY A 32 15.80 -4.50 -3.48
C GLY A 32 15.53 -5.54 -2.39
N SER A 33 14.85 -5.21 -1.28
CA SER A 33 14.49 -6.18 -0.24
C SER A 33 13.26 -7.02 -0.58
N GLY A 34 12.48 -6.64 -1.61
CA GLY A 34 11.26 -7.33 -2.05
C GLY A 34 9.96 -6.64 -1.68
N LYS A 35 9.96 -5.34 -1.31
CA LYS A 35 8.74 -4.57 -0.96
C LYS A 35 7.69 -4.60 -2.07
N SER A 36 8.06 -4.11 -3.27
CA SER A 36 7.13 -4.03 -4.41
C SER A 36 6.60 -5.41 -4.77
N ALA A 37 7.45 -6.44 -4.75
CA ALA A 37 7.03 -7.82 -4.97
C ALA A 37 6.04 -8.33 -3.90
N ALA A 38 6.23 -7.95 -2.64
CA ALA A 38 5.28 -8.28 -1.56
C ALA A 38 3.93 -7.58 -1.74
N CYS A 39 3.94 -6.28 -2.06
CA CYS A 39 2.72 -5.51 -2.37
C CYS A 39 1.99 -6.11 -3.58
N ALA A 40 2.75 -6.43 -4.62
CA ALA A 40 2.26 -7.07 -5.82
C ALA A 40 1.63 -8.43 -5.56
N SER A 41 2.27 -9.27 -4.74
CA SER A 41 1.74 -10.59 -4.36
C SER A 41 0.40 -10.47 -3.64
N ILE A 42 0.31 -9.54 -2.67
CA ILE A 42 -0.93 -9.30 -1.92
C ILE A 42 -2.02 -8.78 -2.85
N ALA A 43 -1.72 -7.77 -3.66
CA ALA A 43 -2.66 -7.17 -4.60
C ALA A 43 -3.13 -8.17 -5.66
N GLY A 44 -2.22 -8.97 -6.23
CA GLY A 44 -2.53 -10.00 -7.22
C GLY A 44 -3.49 -11.06 -6.71
N GLN A 45 -3.26 -11.60 -5.52
CA GLN A 45 -4.16 -12.57 -4.89
C GLN A 45 -5.57 -12.00 -4.68
N LEU A 46 -5.68 -10.71 -4.31
CA LEU A 46 -6.98 -10.05 -4.16
C LEU A 46 -7.69 -9.86 -5.50
N LEU A 47 -6.95 -9.49 -6.54
CA LEU A 47 -7.47 -9.39 -7.91
C LEU A 47 -7.99 -10.74 -8.42
N GLU A 48 -7.22 -11.82 -8.24
CA GLU A 48 -7.63 -13.18 -8.57
C GLU A 48 -8.88 -13.60 -7.79
N GLY A 49 -8.96 -13.20 -6.51
CA GLY A 49 -10.13 -13.41 -5.66
C GLY A 49 -11.35 -12.54 -6.02
N GLY A 50 -11.27 -11.69 -7.06
CA GLY A 50 -12.37 -10.86 -7.55
C GLY A 50 -12.59 -9.58 -6.73
N HIS A 51 -11.63 -9.18 -5.89
CA HIS A 51 -11.70 -7.95 -5.12
C HIS A 51 -11.11 -6.77 -5.90
N GLN A 52 -11.60 -5.57 -5.63
CA GLN A 52 -11.04 -4.35 -6.21
C GLN A 52 -9.74 -3.95 -5.52
N VAL A 53 -8.75 -3.58 -6.33
CA VAL A 53 -7.48 -3.03 -5.86
C VAL A 53 -7.25 -1.66 -6.52
N TYR A 54 -6.88 -0.68 -5.72
CA TYR A 54 -6.53 0.68 -6.14
C TYR A 54 -5.06 0.89 -5.81
N PHE A 55 -4.22 0.86 -6.82
CA PHE A 55 -2.78 0.82 -6.64
C PHE A 55 -2.14 2.14 -7.11
N LEU A 56 -1.52 2.86 -6.19
CA LEU A 56 -0.72 4.05 -6.47
C LEU A 56 0.75 3.66 -6.53
N ASP A 57 1.28 3.56 -7.76
CA ASP A 57 2.64 3.11 -8.06
C ASP A 57 3.54 4.32 -8.31
N MET A 58 4.45 4.60 -7.36
CA MET A 58 5.35 5.75 -7.44
C MET A 58 6.60 5.48 -8.29
N HIS A 59 6.86 4.22 -8.64
CA HIS A 59 8.06 3.84 -9.40
C HIS A 59 7.77 3.30 -10.80
N GLY A 60 6.52 2.91 -11.08
CA GLY A 60 6.14 2.30 -12.36
C GLY A 60 6.66 0.87 -12.52
N GLU A 61 6.96 0.17 -11.41
CA GLU A 61 7.57 -1.15 -11.43
C GLU A 61 6.53 -2.29 -11.44
N ASN A 62 5.26 -1.98 -11.23
CA ASN A 62 4.21 -2.98 -11.01
C ASN A 62 3.41 -3.35 -12.28
N ALA A 63 3.88 -2.96 -13.45
CA ALA A 63 3.21 -3.28 -14.72
C ALA A 63 2.94 -4.78 -14.92
N GLY A 64 3.81 -5.66 -14.41
CA GLY A 64 3.65 -7.11 -14.49
C GLY A 64 2.52 -7.72 -13.65
N LEU A 65 2.04 -7.02 -12.62
CA LEU A 65 0.89 -7.44 -11.82
C LEU A 65 -0.38 -7.62 -12.64
N TRP A 66 -0.48 -6.91 -13.74
CA TRP A 66 -1.69 -6.67 -14.49
C TRP A 66 -1.95 -7.73 -15.54
N GLY A 67 -0.96 -8.59 -15.80
CA GLY A 67 -1.12 -9.81 -16.56
C GLY A 67 -2.04 -10.83 -15.89
N LEU A 68 -2.23 -10.72 -14.55
CA LEU A 68 -3.00 -11.68 -13.76
C LEU A 68 -4.52 -11.54 -13.95
N ALA A 69 -5.02 -10.30 -14.18
CA ALA A 69 -6.46 -10.09 -14.41
C ALA A 69 -6.72 -8.87 -15.31
N PRO A 70 -6.24 -8.86 -16.57
CA PRO A 70 -6.24 -7.67 -17.42
C PRO A 70 -7.64 -7.10 -17.68
N ALA A 71 -8.67 -7.93 -17.73
CA ALA A 71 -10.04 -7.48 -17.96
C ALA A 71 -10.69 -6.73 -16.78
N LYS A 72 -10.07 -6.75 -15.61
CA LYS A 72 -10.62 -6.15 -14.38
C LYS A 72 -9.81 -4.94 -13.90
N VAL A 73 -8.80 -4.54 -14.64
CA VAL A 73 -7.88 -3.47 -14.24
C VAL A 73 -7.78 -2.40 -15.32
N THR A 74 -8.08 -1.17 -14.94
CA THR A 74 -7.82 0.01 -15.78
C THR A 74 -6.52 0.66 -15.33
N ARG A 75 -5.65 0.97 -16.29
CA ARG A 75 -4.29 1.44 -16.07
C ARG A 75 -4.14 2.87 -16.55
N PHE A 76 -3.64 3.74 -15.68
CA PHE A 76 -3.44 5.16 -15.95
C PHE A 76 -1.98 5.56 -15.68
N GLY A 77 -1.49 6.52 -16.42
CA GLY A 77 -0.21 7.15 -16.18
C GLY A 77 0.83 6.93 -17.26
N TYR A 78 2.08 7.24 -16.92
CA TYR A 78 3.18 7.19 -17.85
C TYR A 78 3.41 5.76 -18.39
N GLY A 79 3.42 5.63 -19.71
CA GLY A 79 3.60 4.33 -20.37
C GLY A 79 2.39 3.39 -20.29
N GLU A 80 1.27 3.84 -19.74
CA GLU A 80 0.06 3.05 -19.58
C GLU A 80 -0.98 3.31 -20.69
N SER A 81 -2.06 2.50 -20.69
CA SER A 81 -3.09 2.54 -21.74
C SER A 81 -3.84 3.88 -21.78
N LEU A 82 -3.99 4.52 -20.62
CA LEU A 82 -4.69 5.79 -20.47
C LEU A 82 -3.76 6.81 -19.81
N PRO A 83 -3.64 8.04 -20.35
CA PRO A 83 -2.82 9.07 -19.75
C PRO A 83 -3.43 9.55 -18.43
N LEU A 84 -2.58 10.09 -17.54
CA LEU A 84 -3.06 10.97 -16.48
C LEU A 84 -3.46 12.30 -17.10
N ILE A 85 -4.62 12.80 -16.71
CA ILE A 85 -5.04 14.14 -17.06
C ILE A 85 -4.37 15.10 -16.07
N GLU A 86 -3.57 16.02 -16.59
CA GLU A 86 -2.99 17.06 -15.77
C GLU A 86 -4.03 18.10 -15.37
N PRO A 87 -4.16 18.41 -14.07
CA PRO A 87 -4.99 19.53 -13.66
C PRO A 87 -4.31 20.84 -14.09
N GLU A 88 -5.03 21.67 -14.84
CA GLU A 88 -4.55 22.98 -15.27
C GLU A 88 -4.47 23.97 -14.10
N ASP A 89 -5.35 23.77 -13.12
CA ASP A 89 -5.44 24.55 -11.89
C ASP A 89 -6.03 23.69 -10.73
N PRO A 90 -6.06 24.17 -9.50
CA PRO A 90 -6.64 23.43 -8.38
C PRO A 90 -8.10 23.02 -8.55
N ASP A 91 -8.88 23.77 -9.31
CA ASP A 91 -10.32 23.51 -9.52
C ASP A 91 -10.53 22.38 -10.55
N SER A 92 -9.58 22.20 -11.46
CA SER A 92 -9.62 21.16 -12.51
C SER A 92 -9.20 19.76 -12.02
N VAL A 93 -8.69 19.63 -10.78
CA VAL A 93 -8.27 18.33 -10.22
C VAL A 93 -9.42 17.30 -10.21
N SER A 94 -10.65 17.75 -9.99
CA SER A 94 -11.83 16.87 -10.03
C SER A 94 -12.05 16.26 -11.42
N ALA A 95 -11.81 17.01 -12.48
CA ALA A 95 -11.87 16.50 -13.85
C ALA A 95 -10.73 15.51 -14.14
N ALA A 96 -9.54 15.78 -13.60
CA ALA A 96 -8.37 14.94 -13.77
C ALA A 96 -8.55 13.52 -13.16
N ILE A 97 -9.27 13.38 -12.04
CA ILE A 97 -9.53 12.09 -11.41
C ILE A 97 -10.80 11.38 -11.94
N ALA A 98 -11.66 12.07 -12.69
CA ALA A 98 -12.96 11.55 -13.11
C ALA A 98 -12.89 10.22 -13.88
N PRO A 99 -11.94 9.98 -14.83
CA PRO A 99 -11.82 8.70 -15.53
C PRO A 99 -11.53 7.53 -14.60
N MET A 100 -10.67 7.74 -13.58
CA MET A 100 -10.35 6.70 -12.60
C MET A 100 -11.55 6.38 -11.72
N LEU A 101 -12.29 7.40 -11.27
CA LEU A 101 -13.52 7.20 -10.51
C LEU A 101 -14.61 6.53 -11.34
N ALA A 102 -14.66 6.77 -12.64
CA ALA A 102 -15.56 6.04 -13.55
C ALA A 102 -15.23 4.54 -13.59
N ALA A 103 -13.95 4.19 -13.71
CA ALA A 103 -13.49 2.80 -13.65
C ALA A 103 -13.82 2.15 -12.28
N VAL A 104 -13.56 2.85 -11.16
CA VAL A 104 -13.91 2.39 -9.82
C VAL A 104 -15.42 2.13 -9.69
N ARG A 105 -16.27 3.04 -10.18
CA ARG A 105 -17.74 2.89 -10.16
C ARG A 105 -18.23 1.75 -11.03
N ALA A 106 -17.51 1.46 -12.13
CA ALA A 106 -17.76 0.30 -12.99
C ALA A 106 -17.30 -1.05 -12.40
N GLY A 107 -16.78 -1.05 -11.16
CA GLY A 107 -16.32 -2.27 -10.49
C GLY A 107 -14.90 -2.70 -10.87
N GLN A 108 -14.16 -1.87 -11.58
CA GLN A 108 -12.80 -2.17 -11.99
C GLN A 108 -11.79 -1.79 -10.88
N SER A 109 -10.70 -2.51 -10.86
CA SER A 109 -9.49 -2.09 -10.15
C SER A 109 -8.76 -1.02 -10.97
N VAL A 110 -7.98 -0.19 -10.27
CA VAL A 110 -7.26 0.92 -10.90
C VAL A 110 -5.80 0.86 -10.51
N LEU A 111 -4.92 0.86 -11.49
CA LEU A 111 -3.51 1.15 -11.33
C LEU A 111 -3.23 2.56 -11.80
N VAL A 112 -2.48 3.29 -11.00
CA VAL A 112 -2.00 4.60 -11.40
C VAL A 112 -0.48 4.63 -11.29
N ASN A 113 0.19 4.70 -12.45
CA ASN A 113 1.64 4.92 -12.52
C ASN A 113 1.91 6.42 -12.37
N LEU A 114 2.40 6.79 -11.19
CA LEU A 114 2.66 8.16 -10.78
C LEU A 114 4.15 8.55 -10.88
N ARG A 115 4.97 7.70 -11.47
CA ARG A 115 6.43 7.85 -11.52
C ARG A 115 6.88 9.25 -11.97
N GLU A 116 6.27 9.78 -13.02
CA GLU A 116 6.66 11.08 -13.57
C GLU A 116 6.39 12.20 -12.55
N TRP A 117 5.20 12.24 -11.97
CA TRP A 117 4.84 13.27 -10.99
C TRP A 117 5.58 13.11 -9.66
N ALA A 118 5.86 11.88 -9.24
CA ALA A 118 6.64 11.61 -8.05
C ALA A 118 8.05 12.21 -8.10
N VAL A 119 8.63 12.30 -9.30
CA VAL A 119 9.99 12.81 -9.51
C VAL A 119 9.98 14.29 -9.88
N LEU A 120 9.11 14.71 -10.80
CA LEU A 120 9.18 16.02 -11.43
C LEU A 120 8.21 17.03 -10.81
N GLU A 121 7.06 16.59 -10.30
CA GLU A 121 5.97 17.48 -9.90
C GLU A 121 5.27 17.07 -8.60
N PRO A 122 6.00 17.05 -7.46
CA PRO A 122 5.44 16.56 -6.20
C PRO A 122 4.20 17.31 -5.71
N ALA A 123 4.06 18.59 -6.02
CA ALA A 123 2.88 19.38 -5.65
C ALA A 123 1.63 18.94 -6.42
N LYS A 124 1.76 18.59 -7.71
CA LYS A 124 0.67 18.01 -8.50
C LYS A 124 0.30 16.62 -7.97
N LEU A 125 1.29 15.81 -7.63
CA LEU A 125 1.08 14.50 -7.01
C LEU A 125 0.25 14.64 -5.73
N ASP A 126 0.62 15.55 -4.84
CA ASP A 126 -0.09 15.77 -3.57
C ASP A 126 -1.55 16.17 -3.77
N ALA A 127 -1.82 17.13 -4.64
CA ALA A 127 -3.17 17.61 -4.91
C ALA A 127 -4.04 16.54 -5.57
N TRP A 128 -3.48 15.85 -6.56
CA TRP A 128 -4.17 14.77 -7.27
C TRP A 128 -4.47 13.58 -6.35
N ALA A 129 -3.47 13.12 -5.60
CA ALA A 129 -3.63 12.00 -4.70
C ALA A 129 -4.67 12.29 -3.61
N LEU A 130 -4.65 13.50 -3.03
CA LEU A 130 -5.65 13.94 -2.07
C LEU A 130 -7.06 13.89 -2.65
N ALA A 131 -7.27 14.42 -3.85
CA ALA A 131 -8.57 14.44 -4.51
C ALA A 131 -9.05 13.01 -4.80
N PHE A 132 -8.18 12.17 -5.40
CA PHE A 132 -8.52 10.78 -5.72
C PHE A 132 -8.86 9.97 -4.47
N ILE A 133 -8.02 10.01 -3.44
CA ILE A 133 -8.20 9.23 -2.21
C ILE A 133 -9.46 9.70 -1.45
N ARG A 134 -9.73 11.00 -1.39
CA ARG A 134 -10.97 11.54 -0.80
C ARG A 134 -12.22 11.06 -1.54
N ALA A 135 -12.20 11.15 -2.88
CA ALA A 135 -13.33 10.72 -3.69
C ALA A 135 -13.56 9.20 -3.62
N LEU A 136 -12.47 8.42 -3.59
CA LEU A 136 -12.53 6.98 -3.37
C LEU A 136 -13.14 6.64 -2.02
N TYR A 137 -12.69 7.29 -0.95
CA TYR A 137 -13.24 7.08 0.40
C TYR A 137 -14.73 7.42 0.45
N ALA A 138 -15.13 8.59 -0.09
CA ALA A 138 -16.53 8.99 -0.16
C ALA A 138 -17.37 7.98 -0.96
N PHE A 139 -16.86 7.46 -2.07
CA PHE A 139 -17.54 6.40 -2.84
C PHE A 139 -17.72 5.14 -2.01
N LYS A 140 -16.70 4.69 -1.28
CA LYS A 140 -16.78 3.49 -0.44
C LYS A 140 -17.74 3.65 0.74
N VAL A 141 -17.90 4.86 1.27
CA VAL A 141 -18.92 5.16 2.29
C VAL A 141 -20.32 4.88 1.75
N THR A 142 -20.58 5.21 0.47
CA THR A 142 -21.90 4.99 -0.17
C THR A 142 -22.10 3.58 -0.71
N LYS A 143 -21.00 2.92 -1.12
CA LYS A 143 -21.00 1.55 -1.65
C LYS A 143 -19.94 0.69 -0.96
N PRO A 144 -20.22 0.20 0.24
CA PRO A 144 -19.30 -0.67 0.98
C PRO A 144 -19.01 -1.97 0.21
N GLY A 145 -17.82 -2.51 0.42
CA GLY A 145 -17.40 -3.79 -0.17
C GLY A 145 -15.88 -3.92 -0.06
N PHE A 146 -15.37 -5.16 0.08
CA PHE A 146 -13.96 -5.39 0.27
C PHE A 146 -13.15 -4.84 -0.91
N SER A 147 -12.20 -3.98 -0.62
CA SER A 147 -11.26 -3.41 -1.57
C SER A 147 -9.96 -3.01 -0.86
N LEU A 148 -8.87 -2.94 -1.59
CA LEU A 148 -7.56 -2.58 -1.06
C LEU A 148 -7.02 -1.33 -1.75
N LEU A 149 -6.66 -0.31 -0.97
CA LEU A 149 -5.81 0.80 -1.41
C LEU A 149 -4.36 0.44 -1.14
N VAL A 150 -3.53 0.39 -2.17
CA VAL A 150 -2.09 0.22 -2.07
C VAL A 150 -1.41 1.55 -2.38
N VAL A 151 -0.51 1.99 -1.51
CA VAL A 151 0.30 3.20 -1.71
C VAL A 151 1.76 2.81 -1.54
N GLU A 152 2.47 2.72 -2.64
CA GLU A 152 3.92 2.57 -2.60
C GLU A 152 4.60 3.89 -2.25
N GLU A 153 5.78 3.78 -1.62
CA GLU A 153 6.56 4.91 -1.11
C GLU A 153 5.68 5.98 -0.44
N CYS A 154 4.83 5.50 0.46
CA CYS A 154 3.79 6.31 1.11
C CYS A 154 4.36 7.54 1.85
N HIS A 155 5.68 7.59 2.13
CA HIS A 155 6.34 8.77 2.66
C HIS A 155 6.28 9.98 1.72
N GLN A 156 6.06 9.77 0.42
CA GLN A 156 5.87 10.88 -0.52
C GLN A 156 4.51 11.57 -0.33
N LEU A 157 3.46 10.81 0.00
CA LEU A 157 2.12 11.36 0.26
C LEU A 157 1.87 11.70 1.73
N ALA A 158 2.58 11.05 2.64
CA ALA A 158 2.43 11.23 4.06
C ALA A 158 3.78 11.50 4.74
N PRO A 159 4.48 12.56 4.36
CA PRO A 159 5.76 12.88 4.97
C PRO A 159 5.58 13.25 6.44
N GLN A 160 6.57 12.89 7.27
CA GLN A 160 6.61 13.32 8.66
C GLN A 160 6.74 14.85 8.69
N ALA A 161 5.78 15.51 9.32
CA ALA A 161 5.76 16.97 9.41
C ALA A 161 7.00 17.48 10.20
N GLN A 162 7.69 18.46 9.62
CA GLN A 162 8.78 19.17 10.28
C GLN A 162 8.30 20.37 11.10
N SER A 163 7.02 20.75 10.95
CA SER A 163 6.37 21.89 11.60
C SER A 163 4.95 21.54 12.06
N LYS A 164 4.34 22.42 12.86
CA LYS A 164 2.97 22.21 13.37
C LYS A 164 1.96 22.12 12.23
N GLY A 165 1.31 20.96 12.12
CA GLY A 165 0.21 20.69 11.22
C GLY A 165 0.46 19.49 10.30
N GLN A 166 -0.48 18.55 10.28
CA GLN A 166 -0.45 17.43 9.35
C GLN A 166 -0.99 17.89 8.00
N SER A 167 -0.39 17.39 6.90
CA SER A 167 -0.93 17.60 5.57
C SER A 167 -2.31 16.93 5.42
N ASP A 168 -3.09 17.39 4.47
CA ASP A 168 -4.41 16.79 4.22
C ASP A 168 -4.32 15.36 3.71
N ASN A 169 -3.25 15.00 2.99
CA ASN A 169 -2.96 13.62 2.61
C ASN A 169 -2.75 12.74 3.85
N VAL A 170 -1.98 13.20 4.83
CA VAL A 170 -1.80 12.48 6.11
C VAL A 170 -3.16 12.24 6.79
N LYS A 171 -4.01 13.26 6.87
CA LYS A 171 -5.34 13.13 7.51
C LYS A 171 -6.22 12.10 6.81
N VAL A 172 -6.30 12.13 5.47
CA VAL A 172 -7.16 11.19 4.74
C VAL A 172 -6.63 9.76 4.80
N LEU A 173 -5.31 9.55 4.69
CA LEU A 173 -4.70 8.23 4.84
C LEU A 173 -4.87 7.69 6.27
N THR A 174 -4.74 8.53 7.29
CA THR A 174 -5.03 8.16 8.69
C THR A 174 -6.49 7.73 8.84
N ASN A 175 -7.44 8.47 8.27
CA ASN A 175 -8.86 8.10 8.32
C ASN A 175 -9.14 6.76 7.63
N ILE A 176 -8.50 6.46 6.50
CA ILE A 176 -8.61 5.16 5.85
C ILE A 176 -8.04 4.07 6.75
N THR A 177 -6.88 4.29 7.37
CA THR A 177 -6.27 3.30 8.27
C THR A 177 -7.15 3.03 9.50
N THR A 178 -7.80 4.05 10.06
CA THR A 178 -8.62 3.90 11.27
C THR A 178 -10.02 3.37 10.96
N ASP A 179 -10.70 3.97 10.00
CA ASP A 179 -12.13 3.83 9.75
C ASP A 179 -12.51 3.13 8.45
N GLY A 180 -11.59 3.05 7.47
CA GLY A 180 -11.86 2.50 6.14
C GLY A 180 -12.50 1.10 6.18
N ARG A 181 -12.11 0.28 7.16
CA ARG A 181 -12.67 -1.07 7.36
C ARG A 181 -14.20 -1.09 7.49
N LYS A 182 -14.80 -0.03 8.05
CA LYS A 182 -16.27 0.09 8.21
C LYS A 182 -16.99 0.09 6.87
N TYR A 183 -16.28 0.51 5.82
CA TYR A 183 -16.77 0.62 4.45
C TYR A 183 -16.12 -0.39 3.51
N GLY A 184 -15.35 -1.33 4.06
CA GLY A 184 -14.63 -2.33 3.28
C GLY A 184 -13.43 -1.78 2.50
N LEU A 185 -12.97 -0.57 2.80
CA LEU A 185 -11.74 -0.02 2.26
C LEU A 185 -10.57 -0.34 3.19
N HIS A 186 -9.76 -1.29 2.78
CA HIS A 186 -8.55 -1.74 3.45
C HIS A 186 -7.33 -1.00 2.88
N CYS A 187 -6.18 -1.06 3.57
CA CYS A 187 -4.98 -0.37 3.11
C CYS A 187 -3.72 -1.23 3.23
N LEU A 188 -2.80 -1.00 2.31
CA LEU A 188 -1.45 -1.52 2.28
C LEU A 188 -0.49 -0.39 1.91
N TYR A 189 0.33 0.02 2.84
CA TYR A 189 1.34 1.05 2.64
C TYR A 189 2.72 0.41 2.50
N ALA A 190 3.54 0.91 1.57
CA ALA A 190 4.92 0.49 1.47
C ALA A 190 5.85 1.70 1.57
N THR A 191 6.97 1.53 2.24
CA THR A 191 8.02 2.54 2.33
C THR A 191 9.37 1.90 2.56
N GLN A 192 10.41 2.53 2.07
CA GLN A 192 11.78 2.18 2.43
C GLN A 192 12.28 2.92 3.68
N ARG A 193 11.57 3.94 4.12
CA ARG A 193 11.96 4.84 5.19
C ARG A 193 10.80 5.15 6.14
N GLN A 194 10.62 4.34 7.18
CA GLN A 194 9.58 4.60 8.19
C GLN A 194 9.81 5.93 8.91
N SER A 195 11.05 6.32 9.10
CA SER A 195 11.42 7.58 9.77
C SER A 195 10.94 8.82 9.01
N LEU A 196 10.59 8.69 7.73
CA LEU A 196 10.07 9.78 6.91
C LEU A 196 8.53 9.80 6.80
N VAL A 197 7.84 8.76 7.28
CA VAL A 197 6.37 8.68 7.24
C VAL A 197 5.78 9.25 8.53
N ASP A 198 4.69 10.00 8.40
CA ASP A 198 3.94 10.47 9.57
C ASP A 198 3.41 9.26 10.36
N VAL A 199 3.71 9.28 11.66
CA VAL A 199 3.42 8.15 12.55
C VAL A 199 1.94 7.80 12.63
N SER A 200 1.04 8.77 12.46
CA SER A 200 -0.41 8.56 12.56
C SER A 200 -0.94 7.61 11.47
N VAL A 201 -0.32 7.61 10.28
CA VAL A 201 -0.72 6.71 9.18
C VAL A 201 -0.37 5.27 9.49
N LEU A 202 0.82 5.01 10.05
CA LEU A 202 1.30 3.65 10.29
C LEU A 202 0.92 3.09 11.66
N ALA A 203 0.65 3.95 12.65
CA ALA A 203 0.37 3.53 14.03
C ALA A 203 -0.82 2.57 14.14
N CYS A 204 -1.85 2.78 13.31
CA CYS A 204 -3.05 1.95 13.30
C CYS A 204 -2.97 0.73 12.36
N CYS A 205 -1.84 0.51 11.67
CA CYS A 205 -1.64 -0.69 10.88
C CYS A 205 -1.47 -1.91 11.79
N ASN A 206 -2.28 -2.94 11.53
CA ASN A 206 -2.31 -4.16 12.34
C ASN A 206 -1.51 -5.32 11.73
N VAL A 207 -1.21 -5.28 10.45
CA VAL A 207 -0.28 -6.20 9.78
C VAL A 207 0.98 -5.45 9.42
N ARG A 208 2.11 -5.93 9.89
CA ARG A 208 3.41 -5.28 9.69
C ARG A 208 4.39 -6.29 9.12
N VAL A 209 4.99 -5.94 8.00
CA VAL A 209 5.97 -6.74 7.29
C VAL A 209 7.30 -6.00 7.27
N PHE A 210 8.27 -6.50 7.99
CA PHE A 210 9.60 -5.92 8.10
C PHE A 210 10.59 -6.76 7.31
N LEU A 211 10.99 -6.27 6.16
CA LEU A 211 12.02 -6.83 5.29
C LEU A 211 13.42 -6.34 5.75
N ARG A 212 14.44 -6.55 4.92
CA ARG A 212 15.80 -6.08 5.20
C ARG A 212 15.84 -4.57 5.45
N LEU A 213 16.51 -4.17 6.53
CA LEU A 213 16.72 -2.76 6.94
C LEU A 213 18.19 -2.53 7.24
N THR A 214 18.76 -1.49 6.66
CA THR A 214 20.15 -1.08 6.88
C THR A 214 20.28 0.27 7.59
N ASP A 215 19.18 0.98 7.80
CA ASP A 215 19.17 2.25 8.56
C ASP A 215 18.77 1.99 10.02
N LEU A 216 19.68 2.33 10.95
CA LEU A 216 19.47 2.18 12.39
C LEU A 216 18.30 3.03 12.91
N ARG A 217 17.97 4.16 12.25
CA ARG A 217 16.84 5.03 12.63
C ARG A 217 15.51 4.31 12.40
N ASP A 218 15.39 3.62 11.27
CA ASP A 218 14.20 2.83 10.96
C ASP A 218 14.08 1.61 11.88
N TRP A 219 15.20 0.94 12.18
CA TRP A 219 15.22 -0.12 13.18
C TRP A 219 14.71 0.34 14.55
N LYS A 220 15.20 1.49 15.05
CA LYS A 220 14.75 2.06 16.34
C LYS A 220 13.23 2.34 16.39
N LYS A 221 12.61 2.60 15.24
CA LYS A 221 11.16 2.83 15.15
C LYS A 221 10.33 1.55 15.19
N ILE A 222 10.90 0.41 14.79
CA ILE A 222 10.13 -0.84 14.65
C ILE A 222 10.46 -1.88 15.73
N ARG A 223 11.62 -1.82 16.36
CA ARG A 223 12.10 -2.87 17.27
C ARG A 223 11.07 -3.24 18.34
N ASP A 224 10.39 -2.25 18.90
CA ASP A 224 9.40 -2.43 19.97
C ASP A 224 8.08 -3.07 19.44
N ALA A 225 7.90 -3.12 18.13
CA ALA A 225 6.78 -3.81 17.49
C ALA A 225 7.08 -5.28 17.16
N ILE A 226 8.32 -5.72 17.38
CA ILE A 226 8.77 -7.11 17.15
C ILE A 226 8.88 -7.80 18.51
N PRO A 227 8.15 -8.91 18.75
CA PRO A 227 8.23 -9.64 19.99
C PRO A 227 9.65 -10.14 20.30
N ASP A 228 10.10 -10.00 21.54
CA ASP A 228 11.43 -10.42 22.01
C ASP A 228 11.73 -11.90 21.73
N GLY A 229 10.69 -12.75 21.78
CA GLY A 229 10.81 -14.17 21.53
C GLY A 229 11.31 -14.58 20.14
N LEU A 230 11.35 -13.63 19.19
CA LEU A 230 11.97 -13.84 17.87
C LEU A 230 13.48 -13.59 17.89
N GLY A 231 14.05 -13.03 18.96
CA GLY A 231 15.47 -12.74 19.09
C GLY A 231 16.02 -11.87 17.97
N MET A 232 15.20 -10.93 17.46
CA MET A 232 15.59 -10.06 16.36
C MET A 232 16.50 -8.93 16.86
N THR A 233 17.58 -8.71 16.12
CA THR A 233 18.52 -7.60 16.33
C THR A 233 18.65 -6.80 15.03
N PHE A 234 19.20 -5.59 15.10
CA PHE A 234 19.50 -4.81 13.91
C PHE A 234 20.45 -5.59 12.97
N GLU A 235 21.47 -6.25 13.52
CA GLU A 235 22.39 -7.05 12.72
C GLU A 235 21.67 -8.17 11.97
N ARG A 236 20.76 -8.88 12.61
CA ARG A 236 20.00 -9.97 11.96
C ARG A 236 19.12 -9.45 10.83
N ILE A 237 18.36 -8.38 11.05
CA ILE A 237 17.45 -7.87 10.02
C ILE A 237 18.19 -7.22 8.86
N SER A 238 19.39 -6.63 9.11
CA SER A 238 20.21 -6.04 8.05
C SER A 238 20.82 -7.07 7.09
N HIS A 239 20.85 -8.35 7.48
CA HIS A 239 21.35 -9.44 6.64
C HIS A 239 20.24 -10.32 6.04
N PHE A 240 18.98 -9.88 6.12
CA PHE A 240 17.88 -10.63 5.51
C PHE A 240 18.09 -10.78 4.01
N ALA A 241 17.85 -11.98 3.49
CA ALA A 241 17.79 -12.21 2.05
C ALA A 241 16.56 -11.52 1.45
N ASN A 242 16.57 -11.30 0.13
CA ASN A 242 15.43 -10.74 -0.57
C ASN A 242 14.15 -11.55 -0.28
N GLY A 243 13.08 -10.88 0.13
CA GLY A 243 11.79 -11.48 0.53
C GLY A 243 11.79 -12.16 1.89
N GLU A 244 12.89 -12.16 2.62
CA GLU A 244 12.90 -12.58 4.02
C GLU A 244 12.34 -11.45 4.89
N ALA A 245 11.43 -11.79 5.79
CA ALA A 245 10.70 -10.81 6.59
C ALA A 245 10.37 -11.29 8.00
N VAL A 246 10.19 -10.34 8.90
CA VAL A 246 9.41 -10.54 10.13
C VAL A 246 8.00 -10.04 9.86
N VAL A 247 6.99 -10.87 10.12
CA VAL A 247 5.60 -10.49 10.02
C VAL A 247 4.96 -10.50 11.40
N THR A 248 4.31 -9.40 11.75
CA THR A 248 3.51 -9.27 12.97
C THR A 248 2.06 -8.94 12.60
N CYS A 249 1.12 -9.59 13.27
CA CYS A 249 -0.31 -9.33 13.11
C CYS A 249 -1.06 -9.81 14.36
N PRO A 250 -2.30 -9.32 14.62
CA PRO A 250 -3.05 -9.73 15.79
C PRO A 250 -3.64 -11.15 15.68
N TRP A 251 -3.71 -11.71 14.47
CA TRP A 251 -4.41 -12.98 14.19
C TRP A 251 -3.50 -14.22 14.21
N LYS A 252 -2.21 -14.00 14.20
CA LYS A 252 -1.20 -15.07 14.17
C LYS A 252 0.00 -14.68 15.02
N LYS A 253 0.69 -15.67 15.53
CA LYS A 253 1.97 -15.45 16.21
C LYS A 253 2.96 -14.80 15.22
N ALA A 254 3.68 -13.78 15.70
CA ALA A 254 4.72 -13.16 14.92
C ALA A 254 5.78 -14.19 14.48
N ALA A 255 6.24 -14.08 13.25
CA ALA A 255 7.15 -15.05 12.67
C ALA A 255 8.18 -14.41 11.74
N ARG A 256 9.39 -14.97 11.69
CA ARG A 256 10.34 -14.77 10.60
C ARG A 256 9.99 -15.75 9.49
N VAL A 257 9.81 -15.24 8.29
CA VAL A 257 9.31 -16.01 7.15
C VAL A 257 10.03 -15.61 5.85
N LYS A 258 9.92 -16.47 4.84
CA LYS A 258 10.20 -16.15 3.46
C LYS A 258 8.88 -15.91 2.76
N LEU A 259 8.63 -14.67 2.31
CA LEU A 259 7.40 -14.31 1.63
C LEU A 259 7.25 -15.06 0.30
N PHE A 260 6.02 -15.36 -0.07
CA PHE A 260 5.69 -15.72 -1.45
C PHE A 260 5.80 -14.47 -2.31
N LEU A 261 6.81 -14.42 -3.14
CA LEU A 261 6.97 -13.40 -4.15
C LEU A 261 6.47 -13.99 -5.46
N PRO A 262 5.67 -13.25 -6.25
CA PRO A 262 5.22 -13.76 -7.54
C PRO A 262 6.43 -14.06 -8.43
N GLU A 263 6.54 -15.29 -8.91
CA GLU A 263 7.61 -15.68 -9.84
C GLU A 263 7.55 -14.94 -11.18
N ALA A 264 6.42 -14.29 -11.45
CA ALA A 264 6.05 -13.77 -12.75
C ALA A 264 5.89 -12.25 -12.83
N ILE A 265 6.52 -11.45 -11.94
CA ILE A 265 6.57 -10.01 -12.21
C ILE A 265 7.77 -9.76 -13.13
N PRO A 266 7.56 -9.49 -14.43
CA PRO A 266 8.65 -9.11 -15.30
C PRO A 266 9.30 -7.84 -14.75
N ARG A 267 10.60 -7.90 -14.48
CA ARG A 267 11.39 -6.68 -14.31
C ARG A 267 11.51 -6.04 -15.69
N VAL A 268 10.88 -4.90 -15.88
CA VAL A 268 11.04 -4.04 -17.06
C VAL A 268 12.29 -3.20 -16.88
#